data_9e6345e06729a16de74f324905a04e70
#
_entry.id   9e6345e06729a16de74f324905a04e70
#
_cell.length_a   1.000
_cell.length_b   1.000
_cell.length_c   1.000
_cell.angle_alpha   90.00
_cell.angle_beta   90.00
_cell.angle_gamma   90.00
#
_symmetry.space_group_name_H-M   'P 1'
#
loop_
_entity.id
_entity.type
_entity.pdbx_description
1 polymer ?
#
loop_
_entity_poly.entity_id
_entity_poly.type
_entity_poly.pdbx_seq_one_letter_code
_entity_poly.pdbx_strand_id
1 'polypeptide(L)'
;MREFPTGASGLRRLRRLARDSDYRADSGTSVVEGPVLVGEAIEAGRDVRLVVAPTSMVGDPIVSDLLARAAALGIESGTVVDRAFAGLTSTRSPQPAVAEVAHHDVDPEVLVGSVRPGRPLLVLAELADPGNVGTLFRSAEAFDAAGVLVAGGV
;
A
#
# COMPACT_ATOMS: atom_id res chain seq x y z
N MET A 1 6.66 10.85 -19.27
CA MET A 1 6.24 9.68 -18.46
C MET A 1 7.08 8.49 -18.87
N ARG A 2 7.65 7.76 -17.92
CA ARG A 2 8.52 6.59 -18.18
C ARG A 2 7.66 5.36 -18.42
N GLU A 3 8.01 4.53 -19.40
CA GLU A 3 7.46 3.18 -19.56
C GLU A 3 8.51 2.16 -19.10
N PHE A 4 8.10 1.25 -18.21
CA PHE A 4 8.97 0.20 -17.71
C PHE A 4 8.99 -1.01 -18.66
N PRO A 5 10.16 -1.55 -18.99
CA PRO A 5 10.23 -2.83 -19.68
C PRO A 5 9.68 -3.95 -18.76
N THR A 6 8.99 -4.92 -19.33
CA THR A 6 8.32 -6.01 -18.58
C THR A 6 9.24 -6.82 -17.67
N GLY A 7 10.54 -6.82 -17.94
CA GLY A 7 11.60 -7.46 -17.15
C GLY A 7 12.26 -6.54 -16.11
N ALA A 8 11.79 -5.31 -15.90
CA ALA A 8 12.39 -4.40 -14.93
C ALA A 8 12.43 -5.03 -13.52
N SER A 9 13.49 -4.74 -12.77
CA SER A 9 13.68 -5.28 -11.42
C SER A 9 12.54 -4.90 -10.46
N GLY A 10 12.06 -3.66 -10.53
CA GLY A 10 10.91 -3.18 -9.75
C GLY A 10 9.64 -3.98 -10.04
N LEU A 11 9.34 -4.28 -11.31
CA LEU A 11 8.17 -5.09 -11.66
C LEU A 11 8.29 -6.55 -11.18
N ARG A 12 9.50 -7.13 -11.21
CA ARG A 12 9.72 -8.48 -10.64
C ARG A 12 9.49 -8.47 -9.14
N ARG A 13 9.95 -7.42 -8.46
CA ARG A 13 9.76 -7.24 -7.02
C ARG A 13 8.27 -7.10 -6.67
N LEU A 14 7.53 -6.22 -7.37
CA LEU A 14 6.07 -6.09 -7.18
C LEU A 14 5.33 -7.41 -7.38
N ARG A 15 5.66 -8.19 -8.42
CA ARG A 15 5.05 -9.52 -8.64
C ARG A 15 5.30 -10.47 -7.49
N ARG A 16 6.49 -10.45 -6.92
CA ARG A 16 6.82 -11.29 -5.78
C ARG A 16 6.08 -10.83 -4.53
N LEU A 17 6.08 -9.54 -4.24
CA LEU A 17 5.31 -8.96 -3.14
C LEU A 17 3.80 -9.28 -3.21
N ALA A 18 3.22 -9.28 -4.41
CA ALA A 18 1.80 -9.59 -4.59
C ALA A 18 1.43 -11.05 -4.23
N ARG A 19 2.40 -11.99 -4.21
CA ARG A 19 2.13 -13.44 -4.12
C ARG A 19 2.80 -14.14 -2.95
N ASP A 20 3.83 -13.56 -2.37
CA ASP A 20 4.72 -14.20 -1.41
C ASP A 20 4.68 -13.42 -0.09
N SER A 21 3.97 -14.00 0.91
CA SER A 21 3.82 -13.40 2.25
C SER A 21 5.16 -13.33 2.98
N ASP A 22 5.97 -14.37 2.84
CA ASP A 22 7.25 -14.44 3.55
C ASP A 22 8.19 -13.37 2.99
N TYR A 23 8.16 -13.19 1.66
CA TYR A 23 8.93 -12.12 1.04
C TYR A 23 8.46 -10.72 1.48
N ARG A 24 7.16 -10.49 1.68
CA ARG A 24 6.67 -9.23 2.26
C ARG A 24 7.22 -8.99 3.66
N ALA A 25 7.18 -10.02 4.50
CA ALA A 25 7.72 -9.95 5.86
C ALA A 25 9.23 -9.66 5.85
N ASP A 26 10.00 -10.42 5.06
CA ASP A 26 11.47 -10.27 4.98
C ASP A 26 11.90 -8.92 4.41
N SER A 27 11.19 -8.42 3.39
CA SER A 27 11.52 -7.16 2.72
C SER A 27 11.03 -5.92 3.45
N GLY A 28 10.13 -6.08 4.41
CA GLY A 28 9.46 -4.97 5.09
C GLY A 28 8.64 -4.08 4.14
N THR A 29 8.13 -4.65 3.04
CA THR A 29 7.36 -3.90 2.04
C THR A 29 6.12 -4.68 1.60
N SER A 30 5.10 -3.95 1.16
CA SER A 30 3.87 -4.53 0.60
C SER A 30 3.45 -3.83 -0.68
N VAL A 31 2.54 -4.47 -1.41
CA VAL A 31 1.85 -3.86 -2.55
C VAL A 31 0.59 -3.16 -2.04
N VAL A 32 0.46 -1.88 -2.37
CA VAL A 32 -0.78 -1.10 -2.22
C VAL A 32 -1.40 -0.97 -3.61
N GLU A 33 -2.68 -1.27 -3.73
CA GLU A 33 -3.43 -1.27 -4.98
C GLU A 33 -4.53 -0.22 -4.97
N GLY A 34 -4.64 0.52 -6.05
CA GLY A 34 -5.63 1.56 -6.28
C GLY A 34 -5.05 2.97 -6.22
N PRO A 35 -5.44 3.85 -7.17
CA PRO A 35 -4.87 5.20 -7.24
C PRO A 35 -5.19 6.05 -6.01
N VAL A 36 -6.34 5.84 -5.38
CA VAL A 36 -6.73 6.56 -4.16
C VAL A 36 -5.84 6.15 -2.99
N LEU A 37 -5.72 4.85 -2.71
CA LEU A 37 -4.89 4.36 -1.60
C LEU A 37 -3.41 4.68 -1.78
N VAL A 38 -2.91 4.61 -3.02
CA VAL A 38 -1.52 5.01 -3.31
C VAL A 38 -1.34 6.51 -3.09
N GLY A 39 -2.32 7.33 -3.49
CA GLY A 39 -2.33 8.76 -3.23
C GLY A 39 -2.30 9.09 -1.74
N GLU A 40 -3.15 8.44 -0.95
CA GLU A 40 -3.19 8.57 0.51
C GLU A 40 -1.87 8.16 1.17
N ALA A 41 -1.23 7.07 0.70
CA ALA A 41 0.08 6.67 1.20
C ALA A 41 1.15 7.75 0.95
N ILE A 42 1.15 8.37 -0.23
CA ILE A 42 2.06 9.47 -0.56
C ILE A 42 1.77 10.69 0.33
N GLU A 43 0.51 11.08 0.47
CA GLU A 43 0.09 12.23 1.29
C GLU A 43 0.40 12.04 2.77
N ALA A 44 0.30 10.81 3.27
CA ALA A 44 0.69 10.43 4.64
C ALA A 44 2.22 10.34 4.83
N GLY A 45 3.04 10.69 3.83
CA GLY A 45 4.50 10.66 3.91
C GLY A 45 5.07 9.24 4.08
N ARG A 46 4.37 8.21 3.58
CA ARG A 46 4.89 6.83 3.63
C ARG A 46 6.05 6.66 2.65
N ASP A 47 6.96 5.74 2.97
CA ASP A 47 8.07 5.37 2.07
C ASP A 47 7.51 4.58 0.87
N VAL A 48 7.06 5.31 -0.15
CA VAL A 48 6.58 4.78 -1.42
C VAL A 48 7.77 4.70 -2.38
N ARG A 49 8.15 3.50 -2.79
CA ARG A 49 9.37 3.25 -3.56
C ARG A 49 9.15 3.20 -5.07
N LEU A 50 7.98 2.71 -5.49
CA LEU A 50 7.64 2.54 -6.90
C LEU A 50 6.13 2.68 -7.08
N VAL A 51 5.71 3.44 -8.10
CA VAL A 51 4.31 3.54 -8.52
C VAL A 51 4.19 3.15 -9.99
N VAL A 52 3.29 2.21 -10.29
CA VAL A 52 3.10 1.69 -11.66
C VAL A 52 1.61 1.69 -12.02
N ALA A 53 1.31 2.12 -13.24
CA ALA A 53 -0.03 2.04 -13.82
C ALA A 53 -0.02 1.34 -15.18
N PRO A 54 -1.15 0.78 -15.65
CA PRO A 54 -1.23 0.22 -16.99
C PRO A 54 -1.22 1.34 -18.05
N THR A 55 -0.60 1.07 -19.19
CA THR A 55 -0.46 2.06 -20.28
C THR A 55 -1.82 2.54 -20.79
N SER A 56 -2.85 1.69 -20.78
CA SER A 56 -4.22 2.06 -21.17
C SER A 56 -4.87 3.12 -20.30
N MET A 57 -4.38 3.31 -19.07
CA MET A 57 -4.96 4.24 -18.09
C MET A 57 -4.23 5.59 -18.01
N VAL A 58 -3.28 5.86 -18.91
CA VAL A 58 -2.54 7.14 -18.96
C VAL A 58 -3.47 8.34 -19.19
N GLY A 59 -4.59 8.13 -19.89
CA GLY A 59 -5.59 9.17 -20.15
C GLY A 59 -6.56 9.41 -18.99
N ASP A 60 -6.55 8.56 -17.95
CA ASP A 60 -7.36 8.77 -16.76
C ASP A 60 -6.78 9.89 -15.90
N PRO A 61 -7.57 10.93 -15.55
CA PRO A 61 -7.07 12.09 -14.80
C PRO A 61 -6.51 11.72 -13.43
N ILE A 62 -7.11 10.75 -12.72
CA ILE A 62 -6.68 10.34 -11.38
C ILE A 62 -5.34 9.61 -11.47
N VAL A 63 -5.19 8.71 -12.45
CA VAL A 63 -3.95 7.96 -12.65
C VAL A 63 -2.81 8.88 -13.12
N SER A 64 -3.10 9.79 -14.05
CA SER A 64 -2.09 10.73 -14.57
C SER A 64 -1.61 11.71 -13.49
N ASP A 65 -2.52 12.23 -12.66
CA ASP A 65 -2.17 13.08 -11.53
C ASP A 65 -1.33 12.34 -10.48
N LEU A 66 -1.72 11.10 -10.14
CA LEU A 66 -0.95 10.26 -9.22
C LEU A 66 0.50 10.06 -9.70
N LEU A 67 0.69 9.69 -10.98
CA LEU A 67 2.02 9.47 -11.54
C LEU A 67 2.84 10.77 -11.58
N ALA A 68 2.20 11.90 -11.89
CA ALA A 68 2.85 13.21 -11.89
C ALA A 68 3.29 13.63 -10.48
N ARG A 69 2.44 13.45 -9.46
CA ARG A 69 2.77 13.72 -8.06
C ARG A 69 3.91 12.83 -7.57
N ALA A 70 3.86 11.54 -7.86
CA ALA A 70 4.92 10.60 -7.50
C ALA A 70 6.27 11.04 -8.12
N ALA A 71 6.29 11.38 -9.41
CA ALA A 71 7.48 11.86 -10.10
C ALA A 71 8.02 13.17 -9.51
N ALA A 72 7.14 14.13 -9.18
CA ALA A 72 7.52 15.40 -8.55
C ALA A 72 8.19 15.23 -7.19
N LEU A 73 7.84 14.16 -6.46
CA LEU A 73 8.44 13.80 -5.18
C LEU A 73 9.69 12.90 -5.32
N GLY A 74 10.13 12.63 -6.56
CA GLY A 74 11.29 11.77 -6.81
C GLY A 74 11.02 10.27 -6.63
N ILE A 75 9.75 9.87 -6.48
CA ILE A 75 9.36 8.47 -6.41
C ILE A 75 9.49 7.85 -7.80
N GLU A 76 10.10 6.65 -7.88
CA GLU A 76 10.18 5.93 -9.14
C GLU A 76 8.76 5.61 -9.64
N SER A 77 8.36 6.17 -10.81
CA SER A 77 6.99 6.05 -11.29
C SER A 77 6.91 5.96 -12.80
N GLY A 78 5.87 5.30 -13.30
CA GLY A 78 5.65 5.17 -14.74
C GLY A 78 4.58 4.14 -15.08
N THR A 79 4.57 3.74 -16.35
CA THR A 79 3.59 2.80 -16.89
C THR A 79 4.21 1.48 -17.31
N VAL A 80 3.38 0.49 -17.49
CA VAL A 80 3.74 -0.81 -18.07
C VAL A 80 2.60 -1.28 -18.96
N VAL A 81 2.90 -2.07 -19.98
CA VAL A 81 1.88 -2.67 -20.85
C VAL A 81 0.87 -3.46 -20.02
N ASP A 82 -0.41 -3.38 -20.35
CA ASP A 82 -1.54 -3.90 -19.57
C ASP A 82 -1.39 -5.37 -19.19
N ARG A 83 -0.90 -6.20 -20.13
CA ARG A 83 -0.64 -7.63 -19.87
C ARG A 83 0.39 -7.85 -18.74
N ALA A 84 1.38 -6.99 -18.62
CA ALA A 84 2.38 -7.09 -17.57
C ALA A 84 1.86 -6.53 -16.25
N PHE A 85 1.00 -5.50 -16.31
CA PHE A 85 0.33 -4.92 -15.14
C PHE A 85 -0.59 -5.93 -14.44
N ALA A 86 -1.38 -6.71 -15.19
CA ALA A 86 -2.26 -7.74 -14.64
C ALA A 86 -1.55 -8.77 -13.74
N GLY A 87 -0.23 -8.95 -13.91
CA GLY A 87 0.57 -9.81 -13.04
C GLY A 87 1.10 -9.15 -11.77
N LEU A 88 0.84 -7.85 -11.55
CA LEU A 88 1.32 -7.09 -10.39
C LEU A 88 0.31 -7.07 -9.24
N THR A 89 -0.91 -7.54 -9.46
CA THR A 89 -2.00 -7.55 -8.50
C THR A 89 -2.42 -8.98 -8.18
N SER A 90 -3.02 -9.18 -7.02
CA SER A 90 -3.61 -10.47 -6.61
C SER A 90 -5.14 -10.43 -6.56
N THR A 91 -5.75 -9.28 -6.83
CA THR A 91 -7.20 -9.06 -6.75
C THR A 91 -7.92 -9.55 -8.01
N ARG A 92 -9.20 -9.92 -7.85
CA ARG A 92 -10.05 -10.33 -8.99
C ARG A 92 -10.43 -9.17 -9.92
N SER A 93 -10.42 -7.96 -9.39
CA SER A 93 -10.74 -6.72 -10.12
C SER A 93 -9.61 -5.72 -9.90
N PRO A 94 -8.50 -5.83 -10.66
CA PRO A 94 -7.35 -4.96 -10.51
C PRO A 94 -7.70 -3.49 -10.62
N GLN A 95 -7.22 -2.70 -9.67
CA GLN A 95 -7.31 -1.24 -9.72
C GLN A 95 -6.17 -0.67 -10.57
N PRO A 96 -6.36 0.48 -11.24
CA PRO A 96 -5.45 0.95 -12.29
C PRO A 96 -4.14 1.59 -11.79
N ALA A 97 -3.72 1.29 -10.57
CA ALA A 97 -2.40 1.66 -10.06
C ALA A 97 -1.96 0.68 -8.98
N VAL A 98 -0.66 0.43 -8.89
CA VAL A 98 -0.03 -0.31 -7.80
C VAL A 98 1.22 0.41 -7.34
N ALA A 99 1.51 0.31 -6.04
CA ALA A 99 2.74 0.84 -5.46
C ALA A 99 3.42 -0.18 -4.56
N GLU A 100 4.74 -0.10 -4.48
CA GLU A 100 5.54 -0.72 -3.42
C GLU A 100 5.69 0.28 -2.28
N VAL A 101 5.21 -0.09 -1.10
CA VAL A 101 5.22 0.76 0.09
C VAL A 101 5.90 0.02 1.23
N ALA A 102 6.83 0.68 1.92
CA ALA A 102 7.48 0.12 3.11
C ALA A 102 6.49 0.02 4.27
N HIS A 103 6.64 -1.04 5.07
CA HIS A 103 5.92 -1.17 6.33
C HIS A 103 6.33 -0.02 7.27
N HIS A 104 5.42 0.37 8.11
CA HIS A 104 5.66 1.36 9.14
C HIS A 104 5.21 0.76 10.47
N ASP A 105 6.12 -0.02 11.05
CA ASP A 105 5.88 -0.61 12.35
C ASP A 105 6.23 0.39 13.44
N VAL A 106 5.34 0.51 14.41
CA VAL A 106 5.56 1.33 15.62
C VAL A 106 5.87 0.38 16.76
N ASP A 107 6.88 0.72 17.56
CA ASP A 107 7.19 -0.04 18.77
C ASP A 107 5.95 -0.14 19.66
N PRO A 108 5.54 -1.35 20.07
CA PRO A 108 4.37 -1.55 20.93
C PRO A 108 4.42 -0.74 22.23
N GLU A 109 5.60 -0.54 22.82
CA GLU A 109 5.75 0.27 24.04
C GLU A 109 5.44 1.75 23.77
N VAL A 110 5.88 2.28 22.64
CA VAL A 110 5.57 3.65 22.18
C VAL A 110 4.07 3.77 21.94
N LEU A 111 3.47 2.76 21.31
CA LEU A 111 2.04 2.74 21.03
C LEU A 111 1.20 2.76 22.32
N VAL A 112 1.54 1.88 23.27
CA VAL A 112 0.87 1.81 24.59
C VAL A 112 1.07 3.13 25.35
N GLY A 113 2.26 3.71 25.31
CA GLY A 113 2.56 5.01 25.92
C GLY A 113 1.78 6.19 25.34
N SER A 114 1.21 6.04 24.15
CA SER A 114 0.39 7.07 23.49
C SER A 114 -1.09 7.06 23.95
N VAL A 115 -1.52 6.03 24.67
CA VAL A 115 -2.89 5.91 25.18
C VAL A 115 -3.18 6.98 26.24
N ARG A 116 -4.32 7.64 26.13
CA ARG A 116 -4.79 8.66 27.06
C ARG A 116 -6.32 8.76 27.03
N PRO A 117 -6.96 9.39 28.03
CA PRO A 117 -8.41 9.58 28.00
C PRO A 117 -8.90 10.20 26.68
N GLY A 118 -9.87 9.56 26.05
CA GLY A 118 -10.41 9.96 24.74
C GLY A 118 -9.66 9.43 23.52
N ARG A 119 -8.48 8.80 23.70
CA ARG A 119 -7.70 8.15 22.62
C ARG A 119 -7.36 6.70 22.98
N PRO A 120 -8.31 5.77 22.85
CA PRO A 120 -8.10 4.36 23.20
C PRO A 120 -7.14 3.67 22.22
N LEU A 121 -6.50 2.59 22.67
CA LEU A 121 -5.82 1.63 21.83
C LEU A 121 -6.82 0.56 21.39
N LEU A 122 -6.89 0.28 20.09
CA LEU A 122 -7.65 -0.86 19.58
C LEU A 122 -6.74 -2.10 19.49
N VAL A 123 -7.16 -3.20 20.11
CA VAL A 123 -6.44 -4.46 20.01
C VAL A 123 -7.27 -5.44 19.17
N LEU A 124 -6.70 -5.91 18.08
CA LEU A 124 -7.30 -6.90 17.18
C LEU A 124 -6.60 -8.23 17.42
N ALA A 125 -7.36 -9.24 17.86
CA ALA A 125 -6.82 -10.57 18.14
C ALA A 125 -7.53 -11.62 17.29
N GLU A 126 -6.75 -12.50 16.64
CA GLU A 126 -7.22 -13.68 15.89
C GLU A 126 -8.32 -13.39 14.85
N LEU A 127 -8.18 -12.29 14.10
CA LEU A 127 -9.09 -11.94 13.02
C LEU A 127 -8.66 -12.61 11.72
N ALA A 128 -9.52 -13.46 11.17
CA ALA A 128 -9.22 -14.20 9.94
C ALA A 128 -9.66 -13.50 8.65
N ASP A 129 -10.52 -12.49 8.74
CA ASP A 129 -11.06 -11.78 7.57
C ASP A 129 -10.38 -10.43 7.34
N PRO A 130 -9.60 -10.28 6.25
CA PRO A 130 -8.92 -9.01 5.94
C PRO A 130 -9.87 -7.83 5.73
N GLY A 131 -11.11 -8.07 5.28
CA GLY A 131 -12.12 -7.04 5.10
C GLY A 131 -12.58 -6.45 6.44
N ASN A 132 -12.76 -7.32 7.44
CA ASN A 132 -13.08 -6.89 8.81
C ASN A 132 -11.92 -6.12 9.42
N VAL A 133 -10.69 -6.59 9.24
CA VAL A 133 -9.48 -5.89 9.70
C VAL A 133 -9.43 -4.48 9.12
N GLY A 134 -9.55 -4.33 7.80
CA GLY A 134 -9.55 -3.02 7.15
C GLY A 134 -10.68 -2.10 7.63
N THR A 135 -11.86 -2.65 7.94
CA THR A 135 -12.97 -1.87 8.50
C THR A 135 -12.66 -1.37 9.91
N LEU A 136 -12.06 -2.20 10.74
CA LEU A 136 -11.66 -1.84 12.11
C LEU A 136 -10.54 -0.79 12.11
N PHE A 137 -9.58 -0.86 11.19
CA PHE A 137 -8.57 0.19 11.02
C PHE A 137 -9.22 1.55 10.68
N ARG A 138 -10.14 1.59 9.71
CA ARG A 138 -10.87 2.83 9.38
C ARG A 138 -11.70 3.36 10.55
N SER A 139 -12.31 2.45 11.32
CA SER A 139 -13.06 2.84 12.53
C SER A 139 -12.13 3.40 13.60
N ALA A 140 -10.98 2.78 13.83
CA ALA A 140 -9.99 3.28 14.78
C ALA A 140 -9.54 4.70 14.45
N GLU A 141 -9.28 4.98 13.18
CA GLU A 141 -8.93 6.31 12.68
C GLU A 141 -10.09 7.30 12.89
N ALA A 142 -11.32 6.94 12.50
CA ALA A 142 -12.49 7.79 12.63
C ALA A 142 -12.81 8.17 14.09
N PHE A 143 -12.46 7.30 15.05
CA PHE A 143 -12.64 7.53 16.49
C PHE A 143 -11.38 8.07 17.19
N ASP A 144 -10.38 8.55 16.42
CA ASP A 144 -9.12 9.09 16.95
C ASP A 144 -8.42 8.13 17.94
N ALA A 145 -8.40 6.84 17.63
CA ALA A 145 -7.67 5.88 18.43
C ALA A 145 -6.17 6.23 18.47
N ALA A 146 -5.50 5.93 19.58
CA ALA A 146 -4.04 6.12 19.70
C ALA A 146 -3.27 5.26 18.71
N GLY A 147 -3.86 4.12 18.34
CA GLY A 147 -3.36 3.23 17.31
C GLY A 147 -4.06 1.87 17.35
N VAL A 148 -3.56 0.95 16.55
CA VAL A 148 -4.07 -0.42 16.45
C VAL A 148 -2.94 -1.41 16.68
N LEU A 149 -3.14 -2.32 17.62
CA LEU A 149 -2.27 -3.47 17.86
C LEU A 149 -2.92 -4.72 17.27
N VAL A 150 -2.23 -5.41 16.39
CA VAL A 150 -2.69 -6.68 15.82
C VAL A 150 -1.93 -7.82 16.48
N ALA A 151 -2.64 -8.76 17.09
CA ALA A 151 -2.09 -9.92 17.77
C ALA A 151 -2.66 -11.22 17.18
N GLY A 152 -1.81 -12.19 16.94
CA GLY A 152 -2.20 -13.47 16.33
C GLY A 152 -2.25 -13.40 14.80
N GLY A 153 -2.61 -14.54 14.16
CA GLY A 153 -2.68 -14.62 12.70
C GLY A 153 -3.85 -13.81 12.14
N VAL A 154 -3.53 -12.91 11.24
CA VAL A 154 -4.46 -12.24 10.32
C VAL A 154 -4.17 -12.73 8.92
#